data_92e02d82cca86a4c49a07acd13cdb945
#
_entry.id   92e02d82cca86a4c49a07acd13cdb945
#
_cell.length_a   1.000
_cell.length_b   1.000
_cell.length_c   1.000
_cell.angle_alpha   90.00
_cell.angle_beta   90.00
_cell.angle_gamma   90.00
#
_symmetry.space_group_name_H-M   'P 1'
#
loop_
_entity.id
_entity.type
_entity.pdbx_description
1 polymer ?
#
loop_
_entity_poly.entity_id
_entity_poly.type
_entity_poly.pdbx_seq_one_letter_code
_entity_poly.pdbx_strand_id
1 'polypeptide(L)'
;MGKEIHFKKTISLSLLTFYGLGTIVGGGIYALLGKVAGEAGMSMPISFAVAGLIALLSACSFSELSTRYPVSAGESFYVLKGFNNQPLSIVVGFLVIVTGIVSAATLVVATAHFLNDTLSLPFTLIISILVTSMALIAMWGISQSAQLIMVITIIEVGALIYICVVNGSVLQTLDTRWVEILPIEAMNSFYWTGLLAGSFLAFYAFIGFEDMVNIAEEVQDVQTTMPRAIFLSIGLSTLLYIIIATIAVLSIPIATLHQSHTPLTLLVSHQPAYAHTLLWLISILAGINGALVQIIMASRVIYGMTNNCLVSLPFFKGLATLSPKTNTPIAATLVIAAVVLCLALFFPVETLAKLTSTIVFTIFFFC
;
A
#
# COMPACT_ATOMS: atom_id res chain seq x y z
N MET A 1 19.38 24.32 -27.02
CA MET A 1 18.14 24.05 -26.26
C MET A 1 17.92 22.55 -26.25
N GLY A 2 18.30 21.87 -25.18
CA GLY A 2 17.99 20.44 -25.01
C GLY A 2 16.48 20.29 -24.84
N LYS A 3 15.88 19.35 -25.54
CA LYS A 3 14.46 18.96 -25.30
C LYS A 3 14.33 18.54 -23.84
N GLU A 4 13.55 19.24 -23.05
CA GLU A 4 13.17 18.78 -21.72
C GLU A 4 12.42 17.45 -21.91
N ILE A 5 12.91 16.41 -21.26
CA ILE A 5 12.30 15.06 -21.30
C ILE A 5 11.26 15.05 -20.19
N HIS A 6 9.99 14.92 -20.57
CA HIS A 6 8.87 14.78 -19.64
C HIS A 6 8.41 13.33 -19.55
N PHE A 7 7.68 13.00 -18.50
CA PHE A 7 7.01 11.70 -18.39
C PHE A 7 6.04 11.47 -19.56
N LYS A 8 5.92 10.22 -19.99
CA LYS A 8 4.93 9.84 -21.00
C LYS A 8 3.62 9.51 -20.32
N LYS A 9 2.52 10.10 -20.80
CA LYS A 9 1.16 9.79 -20.35
C LYS A 9 0.72 8.44 -20.91
N THR A 10 1.02 7.35 -20.22
CA THR A 10 0.76 5.99 -20.67
C THR A 10 -0.21 5.22 -19.77
N ILE A 11 -0.51 5.75 -18.57
CA ILE A 11 -1.32 5.08 -17.57
C ILE A 11 -2.80 5.34 -17.83
N SER A 12 -3.54 4.29 -18.20
CA SER A 12 -5.00 4.30 -18.37
C SER A 12 -5.74 4.14 -17.04
N LEU A 13 -7.06 4.31 -17.05
CA LEU A 13 -7.93 4.10 -15.89
C LEU A 13 -7.75 2.71 -15.27
N SER A 14 -7.80 1.65 -16.09
CA SER A 14 -7.63 0.28 -15.59
C SER A 14 -6.26 0.08 -14.94
N LEU A 15 -5.20 0.55 -15.62
CA LEU A 15 -3.84 0.41 -15.12
C LEU A 15 -3.63 1.16 -13.79
N LEU A 16 -4.18 2.38 -13.68
CA LEU A 16 -4.12 3.18 -12.45
C LEU A 16 -4.94 2.56 -11.32
N THR A 17 -6.13 2.02 -11.63
CA THR A 17 -6.97 1.34 -10.62
C THR A 17 -6.27 0.10 -10.07
N PHE A 18 -5.66 -0.73 -10.92
CA PHE A 18 -4.91 -1.89 -10.45
C PHE A 18 -3.60 -1.51 -9.76
N TYR A 19 -2.97 -0.40 -10.14
CA TYR A 19 -1.85 0.17 -9.40
C TYR A 19 -2.29 0.54 -7.96
N GLY A 20 -3.39 1.30 -7.82
CA GLY A 20 -3.93 1.67 -6.51
C GLY A 20 -4.44 0.47 -5.70
N LEU A 21 -5.08 -0.51 -6.34
CA LEU A 21 -5.43 -1.77 -5.66
C LEU A 21 -4.20 -2.51 -5.16
N GLY A 22 -3.12 -2.56 -5.95
CA GLY A 22 -1.88 -3.23 -5.58
C GLY A 22 -1.16 -2.55 -4.41
N THR A 23 -1.25 -1.22 -4.30
CA THR A 23 -0.73 -0.49 -3.14
C THR A 23 -1.54 -0.77 -1.87
N ILE A 24 -2.88 -0.76 -1.98
CA ILE A 24 -3.78 -0.97 -0.85
C ILE A 24 -3.79 -2.45 -0.41
N VAL A 25 -3.98 -3.40 -1.35
CA VAL A 25 -4.17 -4.83 -1.04
C VAL A 25 -2.85 -5.50 -0.65
N GLY A 26 -1.71 -5.02 -1.15
CA GLY A 26 -0.40 -5.69 -1.08
C GLY A 26 0.00 -6.18 0.32
N GLY A 27 0.23 -5.34 1.29
CA GLY A 27 0.75 -5.77 2.61
C GLY A 27 -0.28 -5.74 3.74
N GLY A 28 -1.27 -4.83 3.65
CA GLY A 28 -2.12 -4.48 4.78
C GLY A 28 -3.02 -5.61 5.26
N ILE A 29 -3.87 -6.16 4.40
CA ILE A 29 -4.86 -7.18 4.79
C ILE A 29 -4.19 -8.50 5.20
N TYR A 30 -3.11 -8.89 4.52
CA TYR A 30 -2.39 -10.12 4.80
C TYR A 30 -1.75 -10.14 6.19
N ALA A 31 -1.23 -8.99 6.63
CA ALA A 31 -0.52 -8.86 7.90
C ALA A 31 -1.41 -8.45 9.08
N LEU A 32 -2.45 -7.63 8.84
CA LEU A 32 -3.16 -6.95 9.92
C LEU A 32 -4.50 -7.57 10.29
N LEU A 33 -5.07 -8.46 9.46
CA LEU A 33 -6.37 -9.07 9.73
C LEU A 33 -6.46 -9.67 11.15
N GLY A 34 -5.45 -10.44 11.57
CA GLY A 34 -5.39 -11.03 12.90
C GLY A 34 -5.25 -10.01 14.03
N LYS A 35 -4.51 -8.94 13.80
CA LYS A 35 -4.32 -7.85 14.80
C LYS A 35 -5.60 -7.05 14.97
N VAL A 36 -6.29 -6.73 13.87
CA VAL A 36 -7.60 -6.06 13.91
C VAL A 36 -8.63 -6.94 14.63
N ALA A 37 -8.61 -8.26 14.38
CA ALA A 37 -9.46 -9.21 15.10
C ALA A 37 -9.19 -9.21 16.61
N GLY A 38 -7.92 -9.07 17.03
CA GLY A 38 -7.53 -8.99 18.44
C GLY A 38 -8.10 -7.76 19.15
N GLU A 39 -8.14 -6.62 18.48
CA GLU A 39 -8.65 -5.36 19.06
C GLU A 39 -10.19 -5.25 18.97
N ALA A 40 -10.75 -5.47 17.78
CA ALA A 40 -12.18 -5.27 17.50
C ALA A 40 -13.04 -6.51 17.80
N GLY A 41 -12.44 -7.66 18.02
CA GLY A 41 -13.17 -8.90 18.21
C GLY A 41 -14.08 -9.24 17.02
N MET A 42 -15.31 -9.66 17.30
CA MET A 42 -16.33 -9.98 16.29
C MET A 42 -16.72 -8.77 15.44
N SER A 43 -16.52 -7.53 15.93
CA SER A 43 -16.83 -6.30 15.20
C SER A 43 -15.75 -5.88 14.19
N MET A 44 -14.78 -6.73 13.91
CA MET A 44 -13.74 -6.50 12.90
C MET A 44 -14.29 -6.02 11.54
N PRO A 45 -15.39 -6.58 10.98
CA PRO A 45 -15.97 -6.08 9.73
C PRO A 45 -16.39 -4.61 9.79
N ILE A 46 -16.91 -4.17 10.94
CA ILE A 46 -17.30 -2.78 11.18
C ILE A 46 -16.06 -1.89 11.25
N SER A 47 -14.99 -2.37 11.87
CA SER A 47 -13.70 -1.64 11.90
C SER A 47 -13.15 -1.40 10.49
N PHE A 48 -13.23 -2.38 9.59
CA PHE A 48 -12.84 -2.18 8.18
C PHE A 48 -13.80 -1.24 7.44
N ALA A 49 -15.11 -1.28 7.73
CA ALA A 49 -16.08 -0.35 7.15
C ALA A 49 -15.81 1.09 7.58
N VAL A 50 -15.54 1.32 8.86
CA VAL A 50 -15.18 2.65 9.40
C VAL A 50 -13.87 3.14 8.80
N ALA A 51 -12.86 2.28 8.74
CA ALA A 51 -11.57 2.61 8.14
C ALA A 51 -11.71 2.97 6.65
N GLY A 52 -12.48 2.18 5.89
CA GLY A 52 -12.78 2.46 4.49
C GLY A 52 -13.53 3.78 4.28
N LEU A 53 -14.47 4.12 5.18
CA LEU A 53 -15.15 5.40 5.14
C LEU A 53 -14.19 6.58 5.38
N ILE A 54 -13.29 6.46 6.36
CA ILE A 54 -12.26 7.48 6.62
C ILE A 54 -11.32 7.62 5.41
N ALA A 55 -10.91 6.49 4.81
CA ALA A 55 -10.10 6.50 3.60
C ALA A 55 -10.82 7.17 2.42
N LEU A 56 -12.12 6.91 2.22
CA LEU A 56 -12.95 7.56 1.19
C LEU A 56 -13.07 9.07 1.42
N LEU A 57 -13.22 9.53 2.66
CA LEU A 57 -13.25 10.96 2.98
C LEU A 57 -11.91 11.63 2.67
N SER A 58 -10.80 11.00 3.05
CA SER A 58 -9.46 11.49 2.70
C SER A 58 -9.25 11.50 1.18
N ALA A 59 -9.74 10.48 0.49
CA ALA A 59 -9.66 10.35 -0.97
C ALA A 59 -10.37 11.48 -1.72
N CYS A 60 -11.42 12.08 -1.15
CA CYS A 60 -12.07 13.26 -1.75
C CYS A 60 -11.08 14.42 -1.90
N SER A 61 -10.28 14.70 -0.85
CA SER A 61 -9.25 15.75 -0.88
C SER A 61 -8.14 15.42 -1.88
N PHE A 62 -7.59 14.19 -1.84
CA PHE A 62 -6.55 13.76 -2.78
C PHE A 62 -7.01 13.75 -4.23
N SER A 63 -8.25 13.34 -4.49
CA SER A 63 -8.87 13.37 -5.80
C SER A 63 -9.00 14.80 -6.36
N GLU A 64 -9.47 15.74 -5.56
CA GLU A 64 -9.58 17.14 -5.96
C GLU A 64 -8.21 17.77 -6.19
N LEU A 65 -7.28 17.59 -5.26
CA LEU A 65 -5.93 18.17 -5.33
C LEU A 65 -5.14 17.61 -6.50
N SER A 66 -5.23 16.31 -6.78
CA SER A 66 -4.52 15.70 -7.90
C SER A 66 -5.03 16.12 -9.27
N THR A 67 -6.32 16.47 -9.38
CA THR A 67 -6.88 17.01 -10.61
C THR A 67 -6.53 18.47 -10.83
N ARG A 68 -6.46 19.26 -9.75
CA ARG A 68 -6.04 20.67 -9.82
C ARG A 68 -4.55 20.83 -10.05
N TYR A 69 -3.75 19.96 -9.47
CA TYR A 69 -2.28 20.00 -9.46
C TYR A 69 -1.72 18.63 -9.82
N PRO A 70 -1.79 18.22 -11.09
CA PRO A 70 -1.33 16.90 -11.55
C PRO A 70 0.21 16.87 -11.70
N VAL A 71 0.90 16.90 -10.56
CA VAL A 71 2.36 16.90 -10.50
C VAL A 71 2.86 15.74 -9.63
N SER A 72 4.01 15.21 -9.99
CA SER A 72 4.76 14.30 -9.11
C SER A 72 5.20 15.04 -7.85
N ALA A 73 5.29 14.35 -6.70
CA ALA A 73 5.39 14.94 -5.35
C ALA A 73 4.12 15.70 -4.92
N GLY A 74 2.95 15.10 -5.21
CA GLY A 74 1.64 15.70 -4.98
C GLY A 74 1.48 16.29 -3.60
N GLU A 75 1.69 15.53 -2.52
CA GLU A 75 1.50 15.97 -1.13
C GLU A 75 2.36 17.21 -0.80
N SER A 76 3.63 17.17 -1.18
CA SER A 76 4.54 18.30 -0.99
C SER A 76 4.03 19.56 -1.69
N PHE A 77 3.59 19.42 -2.94
CA PHE A 77 3.07 20.53 -3.73
C PHE A 77 1.73 21.03 -3.20
N TYR A 78 0.84 20.12 -2.71
CA TYR A 78 -0.44 20.48 -2.12
C TYR A 78 -0.26 21.32 -0.86
N VAL A 79 0.69 20.92 0.01
CA VAL A 79 1.05 21.69 1.21
C VAL A 79 1.60 23.06 0.84
N LEU A 80 2.44 23.17 -0.21
CA LEU A 80 2.91 24.46 -0.69
C LEU A 80 1.74 25.36 -1.10
N LYS A 81 0.78 24.83 -1.86
CA LYS A 81 -0.37 25.60 -2.34
C LYS A 81 -1.37 25.95 -1.24
N GLY A 82 -1.58 25.05 -0.29
CA GLY A 82 -2.50 25.26 0.83
C GLY A 82 -1.96 26.25 1.86
N PHE A 83 -0.72 26.09 2.29
CA PHE A 83 -0.12 26.89 3.38
C PHE A 83 0.78 28.02 2.90
N ASN A 84 1.11 28.08 1.61
CA ASN A 84 2.09 29.01 1.03
C ASN A 84 3.42 29.03 1.80
N ASN A 85 3.86 27.88 2.28
CA ASN A 85 5.02 27.69 3.13
C ASN A 85 5.99 26.67 2.48
N GLN A 86 7.04 27.17 1.82
CA GLN A 86 8.02 26.33 1.13
C GLN A 86 8.81 25.41 2.08
N PRO A 87 9.32 25.84 3.24
CA PRO A 87 9.97 24.95 4.19
C PRO A 87 9.09 23.78 4.63
N LEU A 88 7.80 24.02 4.97
CA LEU A 88 6.86 22.97 5.34
C LEU A 88 6.64 21.98 4.19
N SER A 89 6.44 22.49 2.98
CA SER A 89 6.30 21.68 1.77
C SER A 89 7.51 20.76 1.55
N ILE A 90 8.74 21.28 1.71
CA ILE A 90 9.96 20.49 1.59
C ILE A 90 10.00 19.39 2.66
N VAL A 91 9.67 19.70 3.92
CA VAL A 91 9.63 18.71 5.01
C VAL A 91 8.64 17.59 4.69
N VAL A 92 7.41 17.93 4.26
CA VAL A 92 6.40 16.93 3.90
C VAL A 92 6.88 16.07 2.73
N GLY A 93 7.47 16.64 1.69
CA GLY A 93 8.02 15.87 0.57
C GLY A 93 9.12 14.90 1.00
N PHE A 94 10.01 15.31 1.91
CA PHE A 94 11.01 14.42 2.49
C PHE A 94 10.36 13.31 3.33
N LEU A 95 9.32 13.61 4.11
CA LEU A 95 8.59 12.61 4.87
C LEU A 95 7.96 11.57 3.93
N VAL A 96 7.38 11.98 2.80
CA VAL A 96 6.83 11.05 1.78
C VAL A 96 7.92 10.15 1.21
N ILE A 97 9.08 10.71 0.85
CA ILE A 97 10.23 9.90 0.38
C ILE A 97 10.66 8.90 1.43
N VAL A 98 10.79 9.33 2.69
CA VAL A 98 11.22 8.46 3.80
C VAL A 98 10.16 7.38 4.06
N THR A 99 8.86 7.72 4.00
CA THR A 99 7.78 6.74 4.09
C THR A 99 7.94 5.63 3.04
N GLY A 100 8.12 6.00 1.77
CA GLY A 100 8.32 5.04 0.69
C GLY A 100 9.54 4.14 0.91
N ILE A 101 10.66 4.71 1.36
CA ILE A 101 11.89 3.96 1.64
C ILE A 101 11.68 2.98 2.82
N VAL A 102 11.13 3.45 3.94
CA VAL A 102 10.94 2.63 5.14
C VAL A 102 9.88 1.56 4.91
N SER A 103 8.78 1.90 4.22
CA SER A 103 7.73 0.95 3.84
C SER A 103 8.27 -0.14 2.91
N ALA A 104 9.03 0.24 1.87
CA ALA A 104 9.68 -0.73 0.99
C ALA A 104 10.62 -1.66 1.77
N ALA A 105 11.44 -1.12 2.67
CA ALA A 105 12.34 -1.92 3.51
C ALA A 105 11.55 -2.89 4.42
N THR A 106 10.44 -2.43 5.01
CA THR A 106 9.55 -3.28 5.83
C THR A 106 9.03 -4.47 5.04
N LEU A 107 8.50 -4.22 3.83
CA LEU A 107 7.93 -5.25 2.96
C LEU A 107 9.00 -6.22 2.43
N VAL A 108 10.20 -5.72 2.11
CA VAL A 108 11.34 -6.55 1.72
C VAL A 108 11.75 -7.49 2.85
N VAL A 109 11.90 -7.00 4.09
CA VAL A 109 12.27 -7.82 5.24
C VAL A 109 11.19 -8.85 5.55
N ALA A 110 9.91 -8.46 5.54
CA ALA A 110 8.80 -9.38 5.74
C ALA A 110 8.79 -10.49 4.66
N THR A 111 8.93 -10.13 3.39
CA THR A 111 8.99 -11.09 2.27
C THR A 111 10.21 -11.99 2.38
N ALA A 112 11.35 -11.46 2.80
CA ALA A 112 12.57 -12.23 2.99
C ALA A 112 12.42 -13.28 4.11
N HIS A 113 11.69 -13.00 5.19
CA HIS A 113 11.37 -14.00 6.20
C HIS A 113 10.55 -15.17 5.63
N PHE A 114 9.48 -14.88 4.86
CA PHE A 114 8.70 -15.93 4.20
C PHE A 114 9.55 -16.80 3.27
N LEU A 115 10.49 -16.20 2.53
CA LEU A 115 11.38 -16.94 1.63
C LEU A 115 12.46 -17.72 2.39
N ASN A 116 12.97 -17.17 3.50
CA ASN A 116 14.03 -17.82 4.29
C ASN A 116 13.55 -19.12 4.92
N ASP A 117 12.30 -19.21 5.33
CA ASP A 117 11.70 -20.42 5.89
C ASP A 117 11.64 -21.58 4.88
N THR A 118 11.69 -21.26 3.59
CA THR A 118 11.60 -22.25 2.50
C THR A 118 12.91 -22.45 1.75
N LEU A 119 13.66 -21.35 1.55
CA LEU A 119 14.93 -21.37 0.83
C LEU A 119 16.07 -21.38 1.85
N SER A 120 16.94 -22.39 1.79
CA SER A 120 18.14 -22.46 2.64
C SER A 120 19.25 -21.49 2.19
N LEU A 121 18.87 -20.23 1.90
CA LEU A 121 19.78 -19.17 1.47
C LEU A 121 20.07 -18.21 2.62
N PRO A 122 21.27 -17.59 2.65
CA PRO A 122 21.55 -16.52 3.63
C PRO A 122 20.52 -15.37 3.52
N PHE A 123 19.97 -14.93 4.65
CA PHE A 123 18.94 -13.89 4.71
C PHE A 123 19.36 -12.59 3.99
N THR A 124 20.63 -12.20 4.15
CA THR A 124 21.22 -11.03 3.48
C THR A 124 21.22 -11.17 1.95
N LEU A 125 21.40 -12.39 1.44
CA LEU A 125 21.38 -12.66 -0.01
C LEU A 125 19.94 -12.52 -0.55
N ILE A 126 18.95 -13.05 0.17
CA ILE A 126 17.53 -12.93 -0.20
C ILE A 126 17.13 -11.46 -0.29
N ILE A 127 17.43 -10.66 0.73
CA ILE A 127 17.15 -9.20 0.74
C ILE A 127 17.83 -8.52 -0.46
N SER A 128 19.10 -8.84 -0.71
CA SER A 128 19.87 -8.22 -1.81
C SER A 128 19.27 -8.56 -3.19
N ILE A 129 18.84 -9.78 -3.41
CA ILE A 129 18.17 -10.22 -4.64
C ILE A 129 16.83 -9.50 -4.80
N LEU A 130 16.00 -9.44 -3.73
CA LEU A 130 14.71 -8.78 -3.75
C LEU A 130 14.86 -7.30 -4.12
N VAL A 131 15.69 -6.54 -3.38
CA VAL A 131 15.85 -5.11 -3.63
C VAL A 131 16.41 -4.85 -5.02
N THR A 132 17.41 -5.62 -5.46
CA THR A 132 18.02 -5.46 -6.79
C THR A 132 17.00 -5.74 -7.90
N SER A 133 16.21 -6.80 -7.79
CA SER A 133 15.17 -7.12 -8.77
C SER A 133 14.10 -6.03 -8.86
N MET A 134 13.63 -5.54 -7.73
CA MET A 134 12.65 -4.44 -7.68
C MET A 134 13.21 -3.15 -8.28
N ALA A 135 14.46 -2.80 -7.99
CA ALA A 135 15.11 -1.63 -8.57
C ALA A 135 15.22 -1.75 -10.11
N LEU A 136 15.61 -2.92 -10.62
CA LEU A 136 15.67 -3.16 -12.06
C LEU A 136 14.29 -3.02 -12.74
N ILE A 137 13.24 -3.57 -12.12
CA ILE A 137 11.86 -3.44 -12.61
C ILE A 137 11.42 -1.97 -12.59
N ALA A 138 11.68 -1.24 -11.50
CA ALA A 138 11.34 0.18 -11.38
C ALA A 138 12.04 1.06 -12.43
N MET A 139 13.26 0.69 -12.84
CA MET A 139 14.03 1.40 -13.87
C MET A 139 13.63 1.00 -15.30
N TRP A 140 12.96 -0.12 -15.50
CA TRP A 140 12.59 -0.63 -16.84
C TRP A 140 11.63 0.31 -17.59
N GLY A 141 10.75 0.97 -16.87
CA GLY A 141 9.80 1.95 -17.38
C GLY A 141 8.47 1.88 -16.65
N ILE A 142 7.77 3.03 -16.53
CA ILE A 142 6.53 3.06 -15.74
C ILE A 142 5.43 2.18 -16.34
N SER A 143 5.28 2.17 -17.67
CA SER A 143 4.25 1.35 -18.32
C SER A 143 4.45 -0.13 -18.08
N GLN A 144 5.70 -0.61 -18.16
CA GLN A 144 6.07 -1.99 -17.90
C GLN A 144 5.92 -2.35 -16.42
N SER A 145 6.41 -1.48 -15.54
CA SER A 145 6.28 -1.67 -14.10
C SER A 145 4.82 -1.69 -13.66
N ALA A 146 3.99 -0.75 -14.16
CA ALA A 146 2.56 -0.70 -13.86
C ALA A 146 1.79 -1.90 -14.43
N GLN A 147 2.18 -2.42 -15.61
CA GLN A 147 1.60 -3.66 -16.15
C GLN A 147 1.94 -4.87 -15.28
N LEU A 148 3.18 -4.98 -14.79
CA LEU A 148 3.57 -6.05 -13.87
C LEU A 148 2.79 -5.95 -12.56
N ILE A 149 2.71 -4.75 -11.96
CA ILE A 149 1.90 -4.48 -10.78
C ILE A 149 0.45 -4.92 -11.01
N MET A 150 -0.14 -4.54 -12.15
CA MET A 150 -1.51 -4.93 -12.51
C MET A 150 -1.68 -6.46 -12.55
N VAL A 151 -0.76 -7.19 -13.17
CA VAL A 151 -0.83 -8.67 -13.24
C VAL A 151 -0.76 -9.28 -11.84
N ILE A 152 0.20 -8.83 -11.02
CA ILE A 152 0.34 -9.33 -9.65
C ILE A 152 -0.93 -8.99 -8.84
N THR A 153 -1.43 -7.77 -8.94
CA THR A 153 -2.65 -7.34 -8.22
C THR A 153 -3.89 -8.14 -8.64
N ILE A 154 -4.02 -8.50 -9.92
CA ILE A 154 -5.10 -9.39 -10.38
C ILE A 154 -4.99 -10.76 -9.68
N ILE A 155 -3.80 -11.29 -9.52
CA ILE A 155 -3.55 -12.56 -8.82
C ILE A 155 -3.90 -12.41 -7.33
N GLU A 156 -3.48 -11.33 -6.68
CA GLU A 156 -3.76 -11.02 -5.26
C GLU A 156 -5.27 -10.89 -5.01
N VAL A 157 -5.94 -10.06 -5.79
CA VAL A 157 -7.40 -9.87 -5.70
C VAL A 157 -8.14 -11.16 -6.03
N GLY A 158 -7.67 -11.91 -7.03
CA GLY A 158 -8.18 -13.23 -7.36
C GLY A 158 -8.09 -14.22 -6.20
N ALA A 159 -6.98 -14.20 -5.45
CA ALA A 159 -6.83 -15.01 -4.24
C ALA A 159 -7.80 -14.60 -3.13
N LEU A 160 -8.00 -13.31 -2.92
CA LEU A 160 -8.98 -12.82 -1.95
C LEU A 160 -10.41 -13.21 -2.34
N ILE A 161 -10.77 -13.11 -3.62
CA ILE A 161 -12.06 -13.57 -4.16
C ILE A 161 -12.19 -15.09 -3.99
N TYR A 162 -11.12 -15.86 -4.26
CA TYR A 162 -11.13 -17.31 -4.03
C TYR A 162 -11.44 -17.64 -2.57
N ILE A 163 -10.81 -16.97 -1.61
CA ILE A 163 -11.13 -17.12 -0.18
C ILE A 163 -12.61 -16.84 0.08
N CYS A 164 -13.18 -15.79 -0.50
CA CYS A 164 -14.58 -15.42 -0.35
C CYS A 164 -15.52 -16.51 -0.92
N VAL A 165 -15.19 -17.05 -2.10
CA VAL A 165 -16.01 -18.07 -2.76
C VAL A 165 -16.01 -19.38 -1.99
N VAL A 166 -14.84 -19.85 -1.57
CA VAL A 166 -14.67 -21.13 -0.87
C VAL A 166 -15.35 -21.12 0.51
N ASN A 167 -15.36 -19.96 1.18
CA ASN A 167 -15.99 -19.80 2.48
C ASN A 167 -17.38 -19.13 2.41
N GLY A 168 -17.93 -18.95 1.21
CA GLY A 168 -19.19 -18.24 1.00
C GLY A 168 -20.38 -18.81 1.76
N SER A 169 -20.40 -20.13 2.04
CA SER A 169 -21.42 -20.79 2.86
C SER A 169 -21.51 -20.25 4.29
N VAL A 170 -20.39 -19.75 4.83
CA VAL A 170 -20.36 -19.15 6.18
C VAL A 170 -21.19 -17.87 6.22
N LEU A 171 -21.27 -17.12 5.12
CA LEU A 171 -22.08 -15.90 5.03
C LEU A 171 -23.58 -16.18 5.21
N GLN A 172 -24.05 -17.39 4.95
CA GLN A 172 -25.44 -17.78 5.21
C GLN A 172 -25.77 -17.81 6.71
N THR A 173 -24.77 -17.95 7.58
CA THR A 173 -24.96 -17.86 9.03
C THR A 173 -25.10 -16.43 9.53
N LEU A 174 -24.88 -15.43 8.67
CA LEU A 174 -24.96 -14.03 9.04
C LEU A 174 -26.36 -13.63 9.51
N ASP A 175 -27.42 -14.23 8.94
CA ASP A 175 -28.81 -13.95 9.33
C ASP A 175 -29.08 -14.23 10.82
N THR A 176 -28.37 -15.17 11.41
CA THR A 176 -28.51 -15.52 12.82
C THR A 176 -27.43 -14.94 13.71
N ARG A 177 -26.24 -14.66 13.15
CA ARG A 177 -25.05 -14.24 13.88
C ARG A 177 -24.67 -12.76 13.73
N TRP A 178 -25.49 -11.97 13.02
CA TRP A 178 -25.21 -10.53 12.82
C TRP A 178 -25.13 -9.76 14.16
N VAL A 179 -25.87 -10.20 15.20
CA VAL A 179 -25.83 -9.63 16.56
C VAL A 179 -24.46 -9.79 17.22
N GLU A 180 -23.67 -10.81 16.86
CA GLU A 180 -22.31 -10.98 17.35
C GLU A 180 -21.36 -9.93 16.75
N ILE A 181 -21.60 -9.54 15.48
CA ILE A 181 -20.81 -8.54 14.76
C ILE A 181 -21.19 -7.13 15.24
N LEU A 182 -22.48 -6.88 15.43
CA LEU A 182 -23.03 -5.60 15.88
C LEU A 182 -23.84 -5.79 17.17
N PRO A 183 -23.19 -5.93 18.33
CA PRO A 183 -23.86 -6.20 19.60
C PRO A 183 -24.50 -4.92 20.17
N ILE A 184 -25.66 -4.51 19.63
CA ILE A 184 -26.35 -3.25 19.97
C ILE A 184 -26.56 -3.10 21.48
N GLU A 185 -26.90 -4.19 22.17
CA GLU A 185 -27.16 -4.20 23.62
C GLU A 185 -25.87 -4.11 24.47
N ALA A 186 -24.71 -4.45 23.91
CA ALA A 186 -23.42 -4.47 24.60
C ALA A 186 -22.51 -3.32 24.23
N MET A 187 -23.02 -2.26 23.61
CA MET A 187 -22.25 -1.06 23.19
C MET A 187 -21.86 -0.17 24.40
N ASN A 188 -20.92 -0.64 25.18
CA ASN A 188 -20.33 0.11 26.30
C ASN A 188 -19.02 0.80 25.86
N SER A 189 -18.36 1.51 26.79
CA SER A 189 -17.10 2.20 26.52
C SER A 189 -15.98 1.26 26.06
N PHE A 190 -15.93 0.04 26.60
CA PHE A 190 -14.96 -0.98 26.22
C PHE A 190 -15.15 -1.43 24.77
N TYR A 191 -16.38 -1.65 24.33
CA TYR A 191 -16.73 -1.98 22.95
C TYR A 191 -16.23 -0.89 21.98
N TRP A 192 -16.57 0.38 22.28
CA TRP A 192 -16.15 1.50 21.43
C TRP A 192 -14.64 1.67 21.38
N THR A 193 -13.94 1.46 22.48
CA THR A 193 -12.47 1.52 22.51
C THR A 193 -11.86 0.43 21.61
N GLY A 194 -12.34 -0.81 21.69
CA GLY A 194 -11.88 -1.90 20.85
C GLY A 194 -12.21 -1.68 19.38
N LEU A 195 -13.43 -1.23 19.06
CA LEU A 195 -13.84 -0.91 17.69
C LEU A 195 -12.96 0.19 17.07
N LEU A 196 -12.74 1.29 17.81
CA LEU A 196 -11.92 2.40 17.33
C LEU A 196 -10.45 2.00 17.18
N ALA A 197 -9.89 1.24 18.13
CA ALA A 197 -8.52 0.72 18.02
C ALA A 197 -8.38 -0.21 16.81
N GLY A 198 -9.35 -1.10 16.61
CA GLY A 198 -9.42 -1.95 15.42
C GLY A 198 -9.57 -1.15 14.13
N SER A 199 -10.40 -0.08 14.13
CA SER A 199 -10.56 0.80 12.95
C SER A 199 -9.27 1.54 12.61
N PHE A 200 -8.53 1.97 13.62
CA PHE A 200 -7.22 2.61 13.44
C PHE A 200 -6.20 1.65 12.82
N LEU A 201 -6.16 0.41 13.30
CA LEU A 201 -5.32 -0.63 12.69
C LEU A 201 -5.80 -1.00 11.28
N ALA A 202 -7.13 -1.11 11.06
CA ALA A 202 -7.70 -1.40 9.76
C ALA A 202 -7.42 -0.28 8.76
N PHE A 203 -7.38 0.99 9.21
CA PHE A 203 -7.05 2.13 8.35
C PHE A 203 -5.65 2.01 7.73
N TYR A 204 -4.69 1.44 8.47
CA TYR A 204 -3.37 1.17 7.92
C TYR A 204 -3.43 0.27 6.67
N ALA A 205 -4.39 -0.66 6.60
CA ALA A 205 -4.55 -1.52 5.43
C ALA A 205 -5.09 -0.77 4.18
N PHE A 206 -5.52 0.48 4.32
CA PHE A 206 -5.93 1.33 3.21
C PHE A 206 -4.83 2.31 2.77
N ILE A 207 -3.75 2.45 3.56
CA ILE A 207 -2.60 3.29 3.18
C ILE A 207 -2.02 2.78 1.87
N GLY A 208 -1.73 3.72 0.95
CA GLY A 208 -1.24 3.44 -0.40
C GLY A 208 -2.07 4.06 -1.51
N PHE A 209 -3.33 4.48 -1.24
CA PHE A 209 -4.12 5.20 -2.26
C PHE A 209 -3.52 6.59 -2.55
N GLU A 210 -2.89 7.20 -1.59
CA GLU A 210 -2.17 8.47 -1.71
C GLU A 210 -0.96 8.36 -2.65
N ASP A 211 -0.34 7.20 -2.75
CA ASP A 211 0.79 6.98 -3.65
C ASP A 211 0.42 7.19 -5.13
N MET A 212 -0.87 7.01 -5.47
CA MET A 212 -1.37 7.21 -6.83
C MET A 212 -1.16 8.63 -7.34
N VAL A 213 -1.26 9.65 -6.46
CA VAL A 213 -1.13 11.05 -6.89
C VAL A 213 0.29 11.39 -7.33
N ASN A 214 1.29 10.64 -6.84
CA ASN A 214 2.70 10.86 -7.17
C ASN A 214 3.11 10.39 -8.58
N ILE A 215 2.19 9.70 -9.29
CA ILE A 215 2.36 9.33 -10.70
C ILE A 215 1.39 10.09 -11.62
N ALA A 216 0.77 11.17 -11.14
CA ALA A 216 -0.24 11.93 -11.87
C ALA A 216 0.24 12.46 -13.23
N GLU A 217 1.53 12.82 -13.37
CA GLU A 217 2.12 13.28 -14.63
C GLU A 217 2.13 12.20 -15.73
N GLU A 218 2.04 10.92 -15.35
CA GLU A 218 2.10 9.76 -16.25
C GLU A 218 0.69 9.24 -16.63
N VAL A 219 -0.37 9.84 -16.05
CA VAL A 219 -1.77 9.43 -16.24
C VAL A 219 -2.39 10.12 -17.46
N GLN A 220 -3.12 9.33 -18.26
CA GLN A 220 -3.94 9.84 -19.36
C GLN A 220 -5.20 10.49 -18.80
N ASP A 221 -5.58 11.66 -19.35
CA ASP A 221 -6.79 12.40 -18.94
C ASP A 221 -6.97 12.46 -17.42
N VAL A 222 -5.92 12.94 -16.73
CA VAL A 222 -5.79 12.92 -15.27
C VAL A 222 -7.01 13.46 -14.55
N GLN A 223 -7.70 14.48 -15.10
CA GLN A 223 -8.88 15.10 -14.50
C GLN A 223 -10.06 14.14 -14.35
N THR A 224 -10.17 13.14 -15.18
CA THR A 224 -11.24 12.14 -15.12
C THR A 224 -10.77 10.79 -14.63
N THR A 225 -9.53 10.42 -14.98
CA THR A 225 -8.95 9.11 -14.66
C THR A 225 -8.56 9.00 -13.18
N MET A 226 -7.89 10.03 -12.64
CA MET A 226 -7.38 9.98 -11.27
C MET A 226 -8.50 9.84 -10.22
N PRO A 227 -9.57 10.67 -10.22
CA PRO A 227 -10.65 10.52 -9.27
C PRO A 227 -11.31 9.15 -9.33
N ARG A 228 -11.63 8.70 -10.57
CA ARG A 228 -12.27 7.40 -10.77
C ARG A 228 -11.42 6.25 -10.27
N ALA A 229 -10.11 6.27 -10.55
CA ALA A 229 -9.20 5.22 -10.10
C ALA A 229 -9.08 5.19 -8.58
N ILE A 230 -8.93 6.34 -7.91
CA ILE A 230 -8.85 6.45 -6.45
C ILE A 230 -10.11 5.85 -5.80
N PHE A 231 -11.30 6.31 -6.21
CA PHE A 231 -12.57 5.83 -5.64
C PHE A 231 -12.82 4.35 -5.94
N LEU A 232 -12.48 3.87 -7.15
CA LEU A 232 -12.60 2.45 -7.49
C LEU A 232 -11.66 1.59 -6.64
N SER A 233 -10.41 2.00 -6.47
CA SER A 233 -9.43 1.24 -5.68
C SER A 233 -9.87 1.13 -4.22
N ILE A 234 -10.25 2.24 -3.58
CA ILE A 234 -10.69 2.24 -2.18
C ILE A 234 -12.03 1.49 -2.03
N GLY A 235 -12.99 1.73 -2.93
CA GLY A 235 -14.30 1.07 -2.88
C GLY A 235 -14.22 -0.45 -3.00
N LEU A 236 -13.44 -0.94 -3.98
CA LEU A 236 -13.23 -2.38 -4.17
C LEU A 236 -12.46 -3.01 -3.01
N SER A 237 -11.41 -2.34 -2.49
CA SER A 237 -10.67 -2.83 -1.33
C SER A 237 -11.55 -2.85 -0.08
N THR A 238 -12.36 -1.81 0.16
CA THR A 238 -13.30 -1.76 1.30
C THR A 238 -14.27 -2.93 1.26
N LEU A 239 -14.89 -3.16 0.09
CA LEU A 239 -15.84 -4.26 -0.09
C LEU A 239 -15.17 -5.62 0.19
N LEU A 240 -14.00 -5.87 -0.40
CA LEU A 240 -13.25 -7.12 -0.19
C LEU A 240 -12.86 -7.30 1.27
N TYR A 241 -12.38 -6.26 1.93
CA TYR A 241 -11.94 -6.33 3.32
C TYR A 241 -13.09 -6.60 4.28
N ILE A 242 -14.27 -5.98 4.08
CA ILE A 242 -15.47 -6.25 4.87
C ILE A 242 -15.91 -7.70 4.70
N ILE A 243 -15.94 -8.22 3.47
CA ILE A 243 -16.36 -9.62 3.21
C ILE A 243 -15.38 -10.59 3.87
N ILE A 244 -14.07 -10.38 3.67
CA ILE A 244 -13.02 -11.25 4.24
C ILE A 244 -13.05 -11.21 5.77
N ALA A 245 -13.18 -10.00 6.35
CA ALA A 245 -13.28 -9.82 7.78
C ALA A 245 -14.51 -10.55 8.36
N THR A 246 -15.65 -10.44 7.67
CA THR A 246 -16.89 -11.16 8.06
C THR A 246 -16.69 -12.66 8.03
N ILE A 247 -16.13 -13.19 6.94
CA ILE A 247 -15.84 -14.63 6.83
C ILE A 247 -14.87 -15.06 7.94
N ALA A 248 -13.83 -14.29 8.20
CA ALA A 248 -12.80 -14.63 9.18
C ALA A 248 -13.37 -14.75 10.60
N VAL A 249 -14.15 -13.77 11.07
CA VAL A 249 -14.72 -13.79 12.42
C VAL A 249 -15.82 -14.84 12.60
N LEU A 250 -16.52 -15.20 11.52
CA LEU A 250 -17.54 -16.24 11.55
C LEU A 250 -16.96 -17.65 11.46
N SER A 251 -15.75 -17.81 10.85
CA SER A 251 -15.13 -19.11 10.59
C SER A 251 -14.11 -19.52 11.65
N ILE A 252 -13.40 -18.56 12.25
CA ILE A 252 -12.21 -18.82 13.06
C ILE A 252 -12.34 -18.10 14.41
N PRO A 253 -12.01 -18.76 15.53
CA PRO A 253 -11.99 -18.10 16.84
C PRO A 253 -11.03 -16.89 16.84
N ILE A 254 -11.45 -15.79 17.46
CA ILE A 254 -10.69 -14.54 17.51
C ILE A 254 -9.28 -14.73 18.07
N ALA A 255 -9.13 -15.53 19.14
CA ALA A 255 -7.82 -15.82 19.73
C ALA A 255 -6.85 -16.48 18.72
N THR A 256 -7.37 -17.40 17.89
CA THR A 256 -6.58 -18.06 16.85
C THR A 256 -6.17 -17.09 15.73
N LEU A 257 -7.11 -16.22 15.30
CA LEU A 257 -6.82 -15.17 14.32
C LEU A 257 -5.74 -14.22 14.83
N HIS A 258 -5.86 -13.77 16.09
CA HIS A 258 -4.95 -12.82 16.71
C HIS A 258 -3.51 -13.36 16.83
N GLN A 259 -3.36 -14.64 17.14
CA GLN A 259 -2.07 -15.31 17.31
C GLN A 259 -1.42 -15.70 15.98
N SER A 260 -2.17 -15.72 14.89
CA SER A 260 -1.66 -16.13 13.59
C SER A 260 -0.83 -15.03 12.92
N HIS A 261 0.34 -15.41 12.42
CA HIS A 261 1.14 -14.55 11.52
C HIS A 261 0.61 -14.56 10.09
N THR A 262 -0.18 -15.57 9.71
CA THR A 262 -0.75 -15.73 8.37
C THR A 262 -2.26 -15.99 8.42
N PRO A 263 -3.08 -15.03 8.92
CA PRO A 263 -4.50 -15.26 9.20
C PRO A 263 -5.32 -15.66 7.97
N LEU A 264 -4.95 -15.20 6.77
CA LEU A 264 -5.66 -15.57 5.54
C LEU A 264 -5.45 -17.04 5.16
N THR A 265 -4.30 -17.64 5.49
CA THR A 265 -4.06 -19.06 5.20
C THR A 265 -4.92 -19.97 6.07
N LEU A 266 -5.33 -19.52 7.27
CA LEU A 266 -6.26 -20.25 8.13
C LEU A 266 -7.64 -20.44 7.48
N LEU A 267 -8.07 -19.48 6.65
CA LEU A 267 -9.35 -19.52 5.95
C LEU A 267 -9.42 -20.62 4.87
N VAL A 268 -8.27 -21.13 4.44
CA VAL A 268 -8.19 -22.24 3.48
C VAL A 268 -7.68 -23.54 4.11
N SER A 269 -7.66 -23.64 5.44
CA SER A 269 -7.18 -24.82 6.16
C SER A 269 -7.93 -26.12 5.78
N HIS A 270 -9.17 -25.99 5.33
CA HIS A 270 -10.01 -27.11 4.88
C HIS A 270 -9.80 -27.46 3.40
N GLN A 271 -8.98 -26.70 2.69
CA GLN A 271 -8.71 -26.90 1.28
C GLN A 271 -7.50 -27.81 1.07
N PRO A 272 -7.34 -28.40 -0.13
CA PRO A 272 -6.17 -29.20 -0.46
C PRO A 272 -4.85 -28.43 -0.26
N ALA A 273 -3.78 -29.16 0.03
CA ALA A 273 -2.45 -28.58 0.35
C ALA A 273 -1.94 -27.56 -0.69
N TYR A 274 -2.30 -27.72 -1.98
CA TYR A 274 -1.93 -26.77 -3.01
C TYR A 274 -2.50 -25.36 -2.78
N ALA A 275 -3.69 -25.23 -2.14
CA ALA A 275 -4.28 -23.92 -1.85
C ALA A 275 -3.45 -23.13 -0.81
N HIS A 276 -2.90 -23.82 0.19
CA HIS A 276 -1.96 -23.22 1.14
C HIS A 276 -0.69 -22.72 0.45
N THR A 277 -0.08 -23.57 -0.38
CA THR A 277 1.14 -23.21 -1.13
C THR A 277 0.87 -22.03 -2.06
N LEU A 278 -0.29 -22.02 -2.72
CA LEU A 278 -0.69 -20.93 -3.62
C LEU A 278 -0.83 -19.60 -2.86
N LEU A 279 -1.55 -19.59 -1.72
CA LEU A 279 -1.70 -18.39 -0.91
C LEU A 279 -0.38 -17.91 -0.31
N TRP A 280 0.49 -18.84 0.08
CA TRP A 280 1.84 -18.48 0.53
C TRP A 280 2.64 -17.79 -0.58
N LEU A 281 2.63 -18.33 -1.81
CA LEU A 281 3.26 -17.69 -2.98
C LEU A 281 2.67 -16.31 -3.26
N ILE A 282 1.34 -16.17 -3.18
CA ILE A 282 0.66 -14.90 -3.42
C ILE A 282 1.03 -13.86 -2.34
N SER A 283 1.18 -14.28 -1.08
CA SER A 283 1.63 -13.39 0.00
C SER A 283 3.05 -12.84 -0.25
N ILE A 284 3.93 -13.64 -0.84
CA ILE A 284 5.26 -13.20 -1.27
C ILE A 284 5.15 -12.18 -2.41
N LEU A 285 4.32 -12.49 -3.42
CA LEU A 285 4.09 -11.57 -4.54
C LEU A 285 3.51 -10.24 -4.06
N ALA A 286 2.59 -10.26 -3.08
CA ALA A 286 2.02 -9.07 -2.48
C ALA A 286 3.08 -8.18 -1.79
N GLY A 287 4.00 -8.80 -1.05
CA GLY A 287 5.12 -8.07 -0.45
C GLY A 287 6.06 -7.45 -1.49
N ILE A 288 6.37 -8.18 -2.57
CA ILE A 288 7.18 -7.68 -3.68
C ILE A 288 6.46 -6.53 -4.39
N ASN A 289 5.18 -6.67 -4.66
CA ASN A 289 4.35 -5.68 -5.32
C ASN A 289 4.32 -4.37 -4.54
N GLY A 290 3.97 -4.44 -3.26
CA GLY A 290 3.95 -3.27 -2.38
C GLY A 290 5.31 -2.56 -2.31
N ALA A 291 6.41 -3.31 -2.10
CA ALA A 291 7.74 -2.72 -2.04
C ALA A 291 8.17 -2.08 -3.38
N LEU A 292 7.84 -2.70 -4.52
CA LEU A 292 8.10 -2.14 -5.84
C LEU A 292 7.39 -0.80 -6.04
N VAL A 293 6.10 -0.73 -5.67
CA VAL A 293 5.31 0.51 -5.77
C VAL A 293 5.93 1.62 -4.93
N GLN A 294 6.33 1.33 -3.70
CA GLN A 294 6.95 2.30 -2.79
C GLN A 294 8.29 2.84 -3.35
N ILE A 295 9.13 1.99 -3.96
CA ILE A 295 10.37 2.42 -4.63
C ILE A 295 10.04 3.33 -5.83
N ILE A 296 9.04 2.97 -6.62
CA ILE A 296 8.58 3.77 -7.75
C ILE A 296 8.10 5.13 -7.26
N MET A 297 7.19 5.18 -6.30
CA MET A 297 6.62 6.40 -5.73
C MET A 297 7.73 7.32 -5.21
N ALA A 298 8.59 6.85 -4.31
CA ALA A 298 9.64 7.67 -3.72
C ALA A 298 10.57 8.29 -4.77
N SER A 299 10.88 7.57 -5.86
CA SER A 299 11.68 8.10 -6.96
C SER A 299 10.98 9.24 -7.72
N ARG A 300 9.64 9.17 -7.89
CA ARG A 300 8.86 10.22 -8.54
C ARG A 300 8.71 11.44 -7.66
N VAL A 301 8.62 11.27 -6.34
CA VAL A 301 8.58 12.40 -5.40
C VAL A 301 9.87 13.19 -5.45
N ILE A 302 11.04 12.54 -5.52
CA ILE A 302 12.34 13.25 -5.73
C ILE A 302 12.32 14.06 -7.03
N TYR A 303 11.85 13.45 -8.13
CA TYR A 303 11.73 14.14 -9.41
C TYR A 303 10.78 15.34 -9.30
N GLY A 304 9.58 15.13 -8.77
CA GLY A 304 8.55 16.17 -8.67
C GLY A 304 8.97 17.34 -7.79
N MET A 305 9.59 17.09 -6.63
CA MET A 305 10.12 18.16 -5.77
C MET A 305 11.17 19.02 -6.46
N THR A 306 12.02 18.42 -7.28
CA THR A 306 13.07 19.12 -8.00
C THR A 306 12.50 19.87 -9.20
N ASN A 307 11.65 19.25 -9.99
CA ASN A 307 11.06 19.82 -11.20
C ASN A 307 10.12 21.01 -10.90
N ASN A 308 9.38 20.93 -9.77
CA ASN A 308 8.52 22.02 -9.30
C ASN A 308 9.27 23.10 -8.50
N CYS A 309 10.60 23.15 -8.59
CA CYS A 309 11.47 24.14 -7.94
C CYS A 309 11.35 24.19 -6.39
N LEU A 310 10.86 23.13 -5.75
CA LEU A 310 10.79 23.04 -4.29
C LEU A 310 12.20 22.87 -3.70
N VAL A 311 13.05 22.07 -4.37
CA VAL A 311 14.44 21.82 -3.98
C VAL A 311 15.35 22.14 -5.16
N SER A 312 16.26 23.10 -4.98
CA SER A 312 17.16 23.57 -6.03
C SER A 312 18.62 23.10 -5.89
N LEU A 313 18.90 22.23 -4.93
CA LEU A 313 20.25 21.73 -4.69
C LEU A 313 20.79 20.92 -5.89
N PRO A 314 22.06 21.12 -6.31
CA PRO A 314 22.66 20.45 -7.47
C PRO A 314 22.55 18.91 -7.41
N PHE A 315 22.71 18.34 -6.22
CA PHE A 315 22.58 16.91 -5.99
C PHE A 315 21.18 16.39 -6.41
N PHE A 316 20.11 17.07 -5.98
CA PHE A 316 18.73 16.68 -6.33
C PHE A 316 18.45 16.84 -7.83
N LYS A 317 19.02 17.86 -8.48
CA LYS A 317 18.91 18.02 -9.94
C LYS A 317 19.50 16.83 -10.69
N GLY A 318 20.64 16.30 -10.22
CA GLY A 318 21.23 15.08 -10.77
C GLY A 318 20.32 13.85 -10.61
N LEU A 319 19.69 13.70 -9.44
CA LEU A 319 18.76 12.58 -9.15
C LEU A 319 17.47 12.66 -9.97
N ALA A 320 16.98 13.87 -10.25
CA ALA A 320 15.73 14.10 -10.96
C ALA A 320 15.85 13.97 -12.49
N THR A 321 17.01 13.61 -13.04
CA THR A 321 17.16 13.43 -14.48
C THR A 321 16.46 12.18 -14.98
N LEU A 322 15.59 12.35 -15.99
CA LEU A 322 14.91 11.22 -16.64
C LEU A 322 15.80 10.57 -17.69
N SER A 323 15.80 9.24 -17.71
CA SER A 323 16.46 8.47 -18.76
C SER A 323 15.73 8.68 -20.11
N PRO A 324 16.45 8.98 -21.21
CA PRO A 324 15.83 9.13 -22.54
C PRO A 324 15.18 7.85 -23.07
N LYS A 325 15.62 6.67 -22.60
CA LYS A 325 15.11 5.37 -23.07
C LYS A 325 13.85 4.92 -22.31
N THR A 326 13.87 5.04 -20.99
CA THR A 326 12.82 4.48 -20.12
C THR A 326 11.86 5.54 -19.58
N ASN A 327 12.23 6.83 -19.65
CA ASN A 327 11.52 7.97 -19.03
C ASN A 327 11.34 7.78 -17.52
N THR A 328 12.33 7.19 -16.85
CA THR A 328 12.35 6.97 -15.40
C THR A 328 13.55 7.70 -14.78
N PRO A 329 13.45 8.16 -13.52
CA PRO A 329 14.55 8.78 -12.79
C PRO A 329 15.50 7.71 -12.23
N ILE A 330 16.34 7.12 -13.09
CA ILE A 330 17.22 5.98 -12.75
C ILE A 330 18.11 6.30 -11.55
N ALA A 331 18.71 7.48 -11.50
CA ALA A 331 19.60 7.87 -10.40
C ALA A 331 18.86 7.92 -9.05
N ALA A 332 17.66 8.49 -9.01
CA ALA A 332 16.83 8.49 -7.81
C ALA A 332 16.45 7.07 -7.39
N THR A 333 16.03 6.23 -8.33
CA THR A 333 15.66 4.83 -8.05
C THR A 333 16.82 4.05 -7.45
N LEU A 334 18.05 4.22 -7.96
CA LEU A 334 19.25 3.55 -7.43
C LEU A 334 19.59 4.03 -6.01
N VAL A 335 19.51 5.32 -5.74
CA VAL A 335 19.76 5.86 -4.39
C VAL A 335 18.71 5.32 -3.41
N ILE A 336 17.42 5.35 -3.78
CA ILE A 336 16.35 4.81 -2.95
C ILE A 336 16.56 3.32 -2.68
N ALA A 337 16.85 2.52 -3.71
CA ALA A 337 17.09 1.10 -3.55
C ALA A 337 18.31 0.82 -2.64
N ALA A 338 19.37 1.60 -2.74
CA ALA A 338 20.53 1.47 -1.85
C ALA A 338 20.17 1.77 -0.39
N VAL A 339 19.34 2.79 -0.13
CA VAL A 339 18.90 3.11 1.23
C VAL A 339 17.94 2.04 1.75
N VAL A 340 16.99 1.57 0.92
CA VAL A 340 16.10 0.44 1.24
C VAL A 340 16.90 -0.80 1.62
N LEU A 341 17.92 -1.14 0.82
CA LEU A 341 18.82 -2.27 1.11
C LEU A 341 19.52 -2.09 2.45
N CYS A 342 20.07 -0.92 2.71
CA CYS A 342 20.72 -0.60 3.98
C CYS A 342 19.75 -0.77 5.16
N LEU A 343 18.56 -0.17 5.10
CA LEU A 343 17.57 -0.28 6.17
C LEU A 343 17.11 -1.74 6.37
N ALA A 344 16.85 -2.46 5.29
CA ALA A 344 16.41 -3.85 5.35
C ALA A 344 17.47 -4.80 5.95
N LEU A 345 18.75 -4.50 5.81
CA LEU A 345 19.84 -5.30 6.37
C LEU A 345 20.09 -5.03 7.85
N PHE A 346 19.83 -3.80 8.33
CA PHE A 346 20.23 -3.39 9.69
C PHE A 346 19.06 -3.27 10.68
N PHE A 347 17.82 -3.18 10.21
CA PHE A 347 16.67 -2.95 11.09
C PHE A 347 15.64 -4.08 11.00
N PRO A 348 15.06 -4.49 12.15
CA PRO A 348 14.00 -5.50 12.18
C PRO A 348 12.68 -4.91 11.63
N VAL A 349 11.85 -5.80 11.08
CA VAL A 349 10.56 -5.46 10.46
C VAL A 349 9.64 -4.64 11.37
N GLU A 350 9.62 -4.96 12.66
CA GLU A 350 8.75 -4.27 13.63
C GLU A 350 9.12 -2.79 13.81
N THR A 351 10.42 -2.50 13.86
CA THR A 351 10.92 -1.12 14.00
C THR A 351 10.58 -0.32 12.73
N LEU A 352 10.80 -0.91 11.56
CA LEU A 352 10.50 -0.26 10.28
C LEU A 352 8.98 -0.01 10.13
N ALA A 353 8.14 -0.98 10.48
CA ALA A 353 6.69 -0.82 10.42
C ALA A 353 6.16 0.29 11.34
N LYS A 354 6.65 0.35 12.59
CA LYS A 354 6.29 1.42 13.53
C LYS A 354 6.72 2.80 13.01
N LEU A 355 7.90 2.88 12.42
CA LEU A 355 8.43 4.12 11.85
C LEU A 355 7.57 4.57 10.66
N THR A 356 7.22 3.67 9.74
CA THR A 356 6.32 3.96 8.61
C THR A 356 5.00 4.55 9.10
N SER A 357 4.34 3.88 10.04
CA SER A 357 3.05 4.35 10.59
C SER A 357 3.16 5.75 11.18
N THR A 358 4.20 6.01 11.97
CA THR A 358 4.39 7.33 12.60
C THR A 358 4.57 8.43 11.56
N ILE A 359 5.32 8.17 10.48
CA ILE A 359 5.56 9.16 9.43
C ILE A 359 4.27 9.41 8.63
N VAL A 360 3.53 8.36 8.27
CA VAL A 360 2.28 8.49 7.50
C VAL A 360 1.25 9.32 8.27
N PHE A 361 1.05 9.06 9.57
CA PHE A 361 0.16 9.89 10.39
C PHE A 361 0.59 11.35 10.44
N THR A 362 1.91 11.59 10.49
CA THR A 362 2.44 12.95 10.46
C THR A 362 2.13 13.64 9.14
N ILE A 363 2.25 12.95 8.00
CA ILE A 363 1.90 13.49 6.68
C ILE A 363 0.41 13.82 6.59
N PHE A 364 -0.47 12.90 7.02
CA PHE A 364 -1.93 13.09 6.95
C PHE A 364 -2.42 14.23 7.83
N PHE A 365 -1.66 14.61 8.88
CA PHE A 365 -1.97 15.79 9.67
C PHE A 365 -1.80 17.09 8.88
N PHE A 366 -0.91 17.11 7.87
CA PHE A 366 -0.65 18.29 7.05
C PHE A 366 -1.40 18.29 5.71
N CYS A 367 -1.86 17.15 5.23
CA CYS A 367 -2.57 16.98 3.97
C CYS A 367 -4.07 16.77 4.20
#